data_a2a50840124041f7f9e4cd86b8142529
#
_entry.id   a2a50840124041f7f9e4cd86b8142529
#
_cell.length_a   1.000
_cell.length_b   1.000
_cell.length_c   1.000
_cell.angle_alpha   90.00
_cell.angle_beta   90.00
_cell.angle_gamma   90.00
#
_symmetry.space_group_name_H-M   'P 1'
#
loop_
_entity.id
_entity.type
_entity.pdbx_description
1 polymer ?
#
loop_
_entity_poly.entity_id
_entity_poly.type
_entity_poly.pdbx_seq_one_letter_code
_entity_poly.pdbx_strand_id
1 'polypeptide(L)'
;ISILGVEGSPADFSNYGASTFMDSVEPQTDYDLRICLAHVPTYFPEHLENYSFELGLAGHTHGGIVRLPKIGPLYTAEEGFLPDYAGGSYTLANNATLIVSRGLGDSSRAPRINNVPELSVIDID
;
A
#
# COMPACT_ATOMS: atom_id res chain seq x y z
N ILE A 1 14.64 -3.13 -13.96
CA ILE A 1 13.57 -3.05 -12.96
C ILE A 1 13.90 -3.96 -11.78
N SER A 2 13.81 -3.45 -10.57
CA SER A 2 13.92 -4.21 -9.31
C SER A 2 12.55 -4.30 -8.65
N ILE A 3 12.15 -5.48 -8.20
CA ILE A 3 10.88 -5.67 -7.49
C ILE A 3 11.18 -6.25 -6.12
N LEU A 4 10.79 -5.53 -5.08
CA LEU A 4 10.94 -5.93 -3.69
C LEU A 4 9.56 -6.25 -3.11
N GLY A 5 9.43 -7.42 -2.49
CA GLY A 5 8.22 -7.80 -1.76
C GLY A 5 8.49 -7.81 -0.26
N VAL A 6 7.74 -7.02 0.48
CA VAL A 6 7.80 -7.00 1.93
C VAL A 6 6.56 -7.70 2.47
N GLU A 7 6.76 -8.88 3.04
CA GLU A 7 5.70 -9.64 3.71
C GLU A 7 5.77 -9.34 5.21
N GLY A 8 4.63 -9.19 5.82
CA GLY A 8 4.57 -9.10 7.27
C GLY A 8 3.23 -8.61 7.80
N SER A 9 2.91 -9.05 8.99
CA SER A 9 1.92 -8.44 9.85
C SER A 9 2.52 -7.17 10.49
N PRO A 10 1.71 -6.27 11.08
CA PRO A 10 2.23 -5.13 11.86
C PRO A 10 3.26 -5.55 12.92
N ALA A 11 3.12 -6.74 13.49
CA ALA A 11 4.06 -7.29 14.46
C ALA A 11 5.43 -7.65 13.83
N ASP A 12 5.47 -8.06 12.57
CA ASP A 12 6.71 -8.42 11.88
C ASP A 12 7.51 -7.18 11.49
N PHE A 13 6.83 -6.08 11.14
CA PHE A 13 7.48 -4.79 10.91
C PHE A 13 8.12 -4.21 12.18
N SER A 14 7.47 -4.39 13.34
CA SER A 14 7.99 -3.87 14.61
C SER A 14 9.11 -4.72 15.20
N ASN A 15 9.23 -6.00 14.84
CA ASN A 15 10.08 -6.91 15.56
C ASN A 15 11.33 -7.41 14.84
N TYR A 16 11.38 -7.70 13.52
CA TYR A 16 12.61 -8.28 12.93
C TYR A 16 12.78 -8.27 11.41
N GLY A 17 11.75 -8.08 10.59
CA GLY A 17 11.88 -8.58 9.22
C GLY A 17 12.10 -7.52 8.15
N ALA A 18 11.21 -6.57 8.07
CA ALA A 18 11.14 -5.68 6.92
C ALA A 18 12.30 -4.68 6.87
N SER A 19 12.68 -4.07 7.98
CA SER A 19 13.80 -3.13 8.01
C SER A 19 15.11 -3.83 7.69
N THR A 20 15.39 -4.98 8.30
CA THR A 20 16.62 -5.75 8.02
C THR A 20 16.70 -6.17 6.55
N PHE A 21 15.58 -6.61 5.95
CA PHE A 21 15.52 -6.92 4.53
C PHE A 21 15.75 -5.67 3.68
N MET A 22 15.06 -4.59 3.96
CA MET A 22 15.20 -3.33 3.23
C MET A 22 16.61 -2.77 3.34
N ASP A 23 17.22 -2.78 4.53
CA ASP A 23 18.63 -2.38 4.74
C ASP A 23 19.61 -3.21 3.91
N SER A 24 19.32 -4.50 3.71
CA SER A 24 20.17 -5.39 2.91
C SER A 24 20.09 -5.13 1.41
N VAL A 25 18.98 -4.61 0.90
CA VAL A 25 18.76 -4.35 -0.52
C VAL A 25 18.93 -2.88 -0.90
N GLU A 26 18.90 -1.97 0.06
CA GLU A 26 19.06 -0.53 -0.17
C GLU A 26 20.35 -0.17 -0.90
N PRO A 27 21.52 -0.78 -0.61
CA PRO A 27 22.76 -0.50 -1.34
C PRO A 27 22.75 -0.92 -2.80
N GLN A 28 21.79 -1.71 -3.25
CA GLN A 28 21.69 -2.15 -4.64
C GLN A 28 21.12 -1.01 -5.50
N THR A 29 21.92 -0.50 -6.43
CA THR A 29 21.56 0.64 -7.29
C THR A 29 21.52 0.32 -8.78
N ASP A 30 21.71 -0.94 -9.16
CA ASP A 30 21.71 -1.40 -10.56
C ASP A 30 20.27 -1.64 -11.07
N TYR A 31 19.47 -0.58 -11.07
CA TYR A 31 18.10 -0.60 -11.60
C TYR A 31 17.69 0.82 -12.05
N ASP A 32 16.83 0.89 -13.07
CA ASP A 32 16.20 2.15 -13.52
C ASP A 32 14.89 2.44 -12.76
N LEU A 33 14.24 1.40 -12.26
CA LEU A 33 12.98 1.50 -11.52
C LEU A 33 12.96 0.42 -10.43
N ARG A 34 12.66 0.83 -9.20
CA ARG A 34 12.39 -0.09 -8.10
C ARG A 34 10.92 -0.01 -7.68
N ILE A 35 10.27 -1.17 -7.66
CA ILE A 35 8.89 -1.32 -7.22
C ILE A 35 8.90 -2.01 -5.86
N CYS A 36 8.26 -1.41 -4.88
CA CYS A 36 8.09 -1.98 -3.54
C CYS A 36 6.66 -2.49 -3.35
N LEU A 37 6.51 -3.75 -2.99
CA LEU A 37 5.24 -4.40 -2.74
C LEU A 37 5.06 -4.62 -1.24
N ALA A 38 3.99 -4.08 -0.68
CA ALA A 38 3.58 -4.40 0.69
C ALA A 38 2.06 -4.57 0.75
N HIS A 39 1.58 -5.48 1.61
CA HIS A 39 0.15 -5.77 1.68
C HIS A 39 -0.65 -4.58 2.22
N VAL A 40 -0.19 -3.99 3.31
CA VAL A 40 -0.87 -2.90 4.04
C VAL A 40 -0.29 -1.54 3.63
N PRO A 41 -1.13 -0.60 3.18
CA PRO A 41 -0.63 0.68 2.64
C PRO A 41 0.02 1.59 3.69
N THR A 42 -0.41 1.54 4.96
CA THR A 42 0.19 2.37 6.02
C THR A 42 1.65 2.02 6.32
N TYR A 43 2.12 0.84 5.91
CA TYR A 43 3.54 0.48 6.04
C TYR A 43 4.46 1.39 5.25
N PHE A 44 3.98 1.96 4.16
CA PHE A 44 4.78 2.88 3.35
C PHE A 44 5.14 4.15 4.11
N PRO A 45 4.21 4.96 4.62
CA PRO A 45 4.56 6.15 5.39
C PRO A 45 5.15 5.84 6.77
N GLU A 46 4.82 4.69 7.37
CA GLU A 46 5.30 4.37 8.72
C GLU A 46 6.71 3.76 8.74
N HIS A 47 7.08 2.98 7.69
CA HIS A 47 8.28 2.15 7.76
C HIS A 47 9.14 2.18 6.50
N LEU A 48 8.57 2.45 5.32
CA LEU A 48 9.24 2.26 4.05
C LEU A 48 9.69 3.56 3.35
N GLU A 49 9.14 4.71 3.72
CA GLU A 49 9.45 5.97 3.03
C GLU A 49 10.89 6.47 3.19
N ASN A 50 11.68 5.89 4.11
CA ASN A 50 13.10 6.18 4.24
C ASN A 50 13.98 5.37 3.27
N TYR A 51 13.40 4.45 2.50
CA TYR A 51 14.10 3.63 1.52
C TYR A 51 13.87 4.14 0.09
N SER A 52 14.81 3.81 -0.79
CA SER A 52 14.75 4.24 -2.19
C SER A 52 13.87 3.30 -3.02
N PHE A 53 12.76 3.79 -3.51
CA PHE A 53 11.91 3.16 -4.52
C PHE A 53 11.08 4.26 -5.21
N GLU A 54 10.62 4.00 -6.43
CA GLU A 54 9.83 4.94 -7.21
C GLU A 54 8.34 4.63 -7.15
N LEU A 55 7.99 3.34 -6.98
CA LEU A 55 6.60 2.88 -6.99
C LEU A 55 6.33 1.92 -5.84
N GLY A 56 5.38 2.27 -4.99
CA GLY A 56 4.80 1.41 -3.96
C GLY A 56 3.46 0.85 -4.42
N LEU A 57 3.23 -0.44 -4.20
CA LEU A 57 1.95 -1.08 -4.50
C LEU A 57 1.40 -1.76 -3.25
N ALA A 58 0.15 -1.46 -2.93
CA ALA A 58 -0.56 -2.04 -1.79
C ALA A 58 -2.02 -2.39 -2.10
N GLY A 59 -2.65 -3.12 -1.21
CA GLY A 59 -4.06 -3.48 -1.26
C GLY A 59 -4.71 -3.45 0.13
N HIS A 60 -5.22 -4.58 0.60
CA HIS A 60 -5.72 -4.85 1.96
C HIS A 60 -6.98 -4.09 2.39
N THR A 61 -7.08 -2.80 2.11
CA THR A 61 -8.11 -1.89 2.61
C THR A 61 -9.52 -2.16 2.07
N HIS A 62 -9.62 -2.95 0.99
CA HIS A 62 -10.86 -3.19 0.26
C HIS A 62 -11.61 -1.90 -0.12
N GLY A 63 -10.87 -0.80 -0.31
CA GLY A 63 -11.45 0.51 -0.62
C GLY A 63 -12.18 1.19 0.54
N GLY A 64 -11.97 0.73 1.78
CA GLY A 64 -12.64 1.25 2.97
C GLY A 64 -14.05 0.72 3.14
N ILE A 65 -14.33 -0.48 2.66
CA ILE A 65 -15.57 -1.28 2.76
C ILE A 65 -16.83 -0.50 2.36
N VAL A 66 -17.18 0.55 3.09
CA VAL A 66 -18.29 1.48 2.82
C VAL A 66 -17.73 2.80 2.31
N ARG A 67 -18.27 3.28 1.20
CA ARG A 67 -17.89 4.59 0.64
C ARG A 67 -19.12 5.51 0.59
N LEU A 68 -18.98 6.71 1.10
CA LEU A 68 -20.03 7.70 1.06
C LEU A 68 -19.83 8.65 -0.13
N PRO A 69 -20.90 9.00 -0.87
CA PRO A 69 -20.80 9.98 -1.93
C PRO A 69 -20.20 11.30 -1.42
N LYS A 70 -19.23 11.86 -2.15
CA LYS A 70 -18.51 13.11 -1.85
C LYS A 70 -17.58 13.07 -0.63
N ILE A 71 -17.70 12.10 0.26
CA ILE A 71 -16.85 11.93 1.45
C ILE A 71 -15.72 10.94 1.15
N GLY A 72 -16.04 9.82 0.52
CA GLY A 72 -15.07 8.78 0.22
C GLY A 72 -15.17 7.57 1.15
N PRO A 73 -14.06 6.90 1.44
CA PRO A 73 -14.02 5.71 2.30
C PRO A 73 -14.38 6.07 3.74
N LEU A 74 -15.17 5.19 4.38
CA LEU A 74 -15.65 5.45 5.73
C LEU A 74 -14.77 4.80 6.80
N TYR A 75 -14.24 3.60 6.52
CA TYR A 75 -13.53 2.82 7.55
C TYR A 75 -12.57 1.80 6.94
N THR A 76 -11.37 1.70 7.50
CA THR A 76 -10.47 0.55 7.33
C THR A 76 -10.11 -0.06 8.69
N ALA A 77 -9.60 -1.29 8.68
CA ALA A 77 -9.22 -1.96 9.92
C ALA A 77 -7.97 -1.34 10.56
N GLU A 78 -7.08 -0.80 9.75
CA GLU A 78 -5.80 -0.23 10.15
C GLU A 78 -5.93 1.22 10.63
N GLU A 79 -6.63 2.05 9.86
CA GLU A 79 -6.71 3.49 10.14
C GLU A 79 -7.99 3.90 10.86
N GLY A 80 -9.00 3.02 10.91
CA GLY A 80 -10.29 3.36 11.52
C GLY A 80 -11.19 4.18 10.62
N PHE A 81 -11.84 5.22 11.16
CA PHE A 81 -12.76 6.08 10.43
C PHE A 81 -12.06 7.13 9.59
N LEU A 82 -12.56 7.35 8.37
CA LEU A 82 -12.05 8.30 7.38
C LEU A 82 -10.57 8.08 7.06
N PRO A 83 -10.21 6.87 6.59
CA PRO A 83 -8.83 6.51 6.34
C PRO A 83 -8.21 7.31 5.21
N ASP A 84 -6.92 7.61 5.31
CA ASP A 84 -6.16 8.31 4.29
C ASP A 84 -5.80 7.40 3.11
N TYR A 85 -5.45 6.14 3.37
CA TYR A 85 -4.90 5.21 2.36
C TYR A 85 -5.86 4.10 1.92
N ALA A 86 -7.12 4.40 1.66
CA ALA A 86 -8.11 3.37 1.33
C ALA A 86 -8.19 2.97 -0.16
N GLY A 87 -7.55 3.68 -1.05
CA GLY A 87 -7.54 3.37 -2.48
C GLY A 87 -7.23 4.57 -3.35
N GLY A 88 -6.48 4.37 -4.42
CA GLY A 88 -6.04 5.41 -5.34
C GLY A 88 -4.54 5.60 -5.35
N SER A 89 -4.07 6.76 -5.79
CA SER A 89 -2.66 7.11 -5.91
C SER A 89 -2.28 8.21 -4.92
N TYR A 90 -1.15 8.05 -4.25
CA TYR A 90 -0.62 8.97 -3.23
C TYR A 90 0.85 9.26 -3.51
N THR A 91 1.32 10.45 -3.14
CA THR A 91 2.75 10.79 -3.15
C THR A 91 3.29 10.69 -1.74
N LEU A 92 4.33 9.89 -1.56
CA LEU A 92 5.02 9.71 -0.28
C LEU A 92 6.06 10.81 -0.03
N ALA A 93 6.59 10.91 1.19
CA ALA A 93 7.57 11.92 1.57
C ALA A 93 8.89 11.80 0.80
N ASN A 94 9.27 10.58 0.36
CA ASN A 94 10.43 10.32 -0.51
C ASN A 94 10.14 10.60 -2.01
N ASN A 95 9.01 11.19 -2.36
CA ASN A 95 8.49 11.43 -3.70
C ASN A 95 8.11 10.17 -4.50
N ALA A 96 8.13 8.99 -3.91
CA ALA A 96 7.60 7.80 -4.54
C ALA A 96 6.08 7.87 -4.71
N THR A 97 5.58 7.20 -5.73
CA THR A 97 4.14 7.03 -5.93
C THR A 97 3.67 5.75 -5.24
N LEU A 98 2.73 5.86 -4.32
CA LEU A 98 2.02 4.71 -3.74
C LEU A 98 0.68 4.52 -4.43
N ILE A 99 0.43 3.33 -4.96
CA ILE A 99 -0.86 2.94 -5.51
C ILE A 99 -1.49 1.90 -4.59
N VAL A 100 -2.69 2.21 -4.13
CA VAL A 100 -3.50 1.33 -3.29
C VAL A 100 -4.69 0.82 -4.09
N SER A 101 -4.70 -0.48 -4.39
CA SER A 101 -5.82 -1.11 -5.09
C SER A 101 -6.95 -1.45 -4.13
N ARG A 102 -8.18 -1.17 -4.54
CA ARG A 102 -9.37 -1.62 -3.81
C ARG A 102 -9.63 -3.11 -3.95
N GLY A 103 -9.03 -3.75 -4.95
CA GLY A 103 -9.17 -5.18 -5.20
C GLY A 103 -10.55 -5.61 -5.70
N LEU A 104 -10.68 -6.90 -6.01
CA LEU A 104 -11.89 -7.50 -6.56
C LEU A 104 -12.78 -8.19 -5.51
N GLY A 105 -12.18 -8.67 -4.42
CA GLY A 105 -12.86 -9.44 -3.38
C GLY A 105 -13.55 -8.57 -2.33
N ASP A 106 -14.50 -9.16 -1.62
CA ASP A 106 -15.14 -8.57 -0.46
C ASP A 106 -14.37 -8.87 0.83
N SER A 107 -14.59 -8.05 1.84
CA SER A 107 -14.16 -8.37 3.20
C SER A 107 -15.00 -9.54 3.74
N SER A 108 -14.36 -10.47 4.46
CA SER A 108 -15.05 -11.57 5.11
C SER A 108 -16.06 -11.13 6.19
N ARG A 109 -15.99 -9.87 6.63
CA ARG A 109 -16.79 -9.32 7.72
C ARG A 109 -17.95 -8.44 7.28
N ALA A 110 -17.84 -7.81 6.11
CA ALA A 110 -18.88 -6.91 5.61
C ALA A 110 -18.86 -6.81 4.09
N PRO A 111 -20.03 -6.79 3.42
CA PRO A 111 -20.09 -6.55 1.99
C PRO A 111 -19.68 -5.10 1.66
N ARG A 112 -19.21 -4.89 0.43
CA ARG A 112 -18.96 -3.54 -0.07
C ARG A 112 -20.26 -2.77 -0.23
N ILE A 113 -20.30 -1.55 0.27
CA ILE A 113 -21.45 -0.65 0.09
C ILE A 113 -20.96 0.58 -0.67
N ASN A 114 -21.54 0.83 -1.85
CA ASN A 114 -21.18 1.93 -2.73
C ASN A 114 -19.67 1.99 -3.06
N ASN A 115 -19.04 0.83 -3.12
CA ASN A 115 -17.59 0.63 -3.23
C ASN A 115 -17.31 -0.45 -4.29
N VAL A 116 -17.24 -0.03 -5.54
CA VAL A 116 -17.08 -0.93 -6.71
C VAL A 116 -15.73 -1.62 -6.65
N PRO A 117 -15.65 -2.95 -6.90
CA PRO A 117 -14.40 -3.66 -7.11
C PRO A 117 -13.53 -3.01 -8.19
N GLU A 118 -12.21 -3.08 -8.02
CA GLU A 118 -11.25 -2.41 -8.89
C GLU A 118 -10.13 -3.35 -9.31
N LEU A 119 -9.82 -3.33 -10.59
CA LEU A 119 -8.57 -3.83 -11.14
C LEU A 119 -7.71 -2.64 -11.56
N SER A 120 -6.62 -2.41 -10.85
CA SER A 120 -5.69 -1.34 -11.16
C SER A 120 -4.76 -1.78 -12.30
N VAL A 121 -4.66 -0.97 -13.35
CA VAL A 121 -3.70 -1.14 -14.43
C VAL A 121 -2.69 0.00 -14.34
N ILE A 122 -1.41 -0.35 -14.31
CA ILE A 122 -0.30 0.59 -14.17
C ILE A 122 0.56 0.47 -15.41
N ASP A 123 0.68 1.56 -16.16
CA ASP A 123 1.55 1.66 -17.31
C ASP A 123 2.85 2.33 -16.89
N ILE A 124 3.98 1.78 -17.28
CA ILE A 124 5.32 2.25 -16.92
C ILE A 124 6.07 2.52 -18.22
N ASP A 125 6.27 3.79 -18.51
CA ASP A 125 6.98 4.27 -19.71
C ASP A 125 8.50 4.39 -19.47
#